data_195077b48c5eadb779cd8081ca741a08
#
_entry.id   195077b48c5eadb779cd8081ca741a08
#
_cell.length_a   1.000
_cell.length_b   1.000
_cell.length_c   1.000
_cell.angle_alpha   90.00
_cell.angle_beta   90.00
_cell.angle_gamma   90.00
#
_symmetry.space_group_name_H-M   'P 1'
#
loop_
_entity.id
_entity.type
_entity.pdbx_description
1 polymer ?
#
loop_
_entity_poly.entity_id
_entity_poly.type
_entity_poly.pdbx_seq_one_letter_code
_entity_poly.pdbx_strand_id
1 'polypeptide(L)'
;MKKWWKHSTKVLTTTTVVIFSSWGFSPHRELHAVAITALPSPVFGFFKTHQHELMMRSVDADKRKHGVKEESAKHYIDIDHYSKGISPCGWYEACELYSEDTLIARGILPWSIERVYNQLVIEMSNCGVQDSSAANLTRVLKLSADLGHYIGDAHVPLHTSSNYNGQLTGQTGIHALWETHVYETSRPYWIGQRIEAVYIPDIRNWVWSRIMSSHSKVKEVLYMERVVREREGAPDVWGYRTRGRTLSLIPTQEFCEEYNDSLGGMVEERFYMAAEGIASVWYSAWVDAGAPDLHKGLTKPKKRNVISELVHFFQEQFLNQKELVEADPK
;
A
#
# COMPACT_ATOMS: atom_id res chain seq x y z
N MET A 1 -33.19 -6.81 63.36
CA MET A 1 -33.01 -6.02 62.12
C MET A 1 -31.59 -6.24 61.60
N LYS A 2 -31.40 -7.11 60.60
CA LYS A 2 -30.10 -7.38 59.93
C LYS A 2 -30.07 -6.65 58.60
N LYS A 3 -29.19 -5.65 58.45
CA LYS A 3 -28.90 -4.96 57.20
C LYS A 3 -28.05 -5.86 56.29
N TRP A 4 -28.55 -6.23 55.13
CA TRP A 4 -27.82 -6.88 54.08
C TRP A 4 -27.10 -5.82 53.21
N TRP A 5 -25.79 -5.88 53.18
CA TRP A 5 -24.95 -5.06 52.32
C TRP A 5 -24.76 -5.81 51.01
N LYS A 6 -25.36 -5.30 49.92
CA LYS A 6 -25.12 -5.78 48.55
C LYS A 6 -23.78 -5.24 48.07
N HIS A 7 -22.79 -6.10 47.94
CA HIS A 7 -21.59 -5.78 47.19
C HIS A 7 -21.90 -5.89 45.69
N SER A 8 -21.92 -4.77 45.01
CA SER A 8 -22.02 -4.70 43.56
C SER A 8 -20.60 -4.83 43.00
N THR A 9 -20.25 -6.00 42.51
CA THR A 9 -18.98 -6.23 41.79
C THR A 9 -19.15 -5.63 40.41
N LYS A 10 -18.57 -4.47 40.19
CA LYS A 10 -18.42 -3.91 38.83
C LYS A 10 -17.36 -4.74 38.10
N VAL A 11 -17.80 -5.60 37.19
CA VAL A 11 -16.93 -6.24 36.22
C VAL A 11 -16.46 -5.17 35.24
N LEU A 12 -15.21 -4.78 35.37
CA LEU A 12 -14.54 -3.87 34.41
C LEU A 12 -14.18 -4.70 33.21
N THR A 13 -15.04 -4.70 32.20
CA THR A 13 -14.72 -5.23 30.88
C THR A 13 -13.74 -4.27 30.19
N THR A 14 -12.45 -4.58 30.29
CA THR A 14 -11.42 -3.92 29.50
C THR A 14 -11.60 -4.37 28.04
N THR A 15 -12.27 -3.56 27.25
CA THR A 15 -12.29 -3.70 25.80
C THR A 15 -10.89 -3.34 25.31
N THR A 16 -10.10 -4.36 24.94
CA THR A 16 -8.81 -4.17 24.30
C THR A 16 -9.09 -3.65 22.90
N VAL A 17 -9.05 -2.34 22.71
CA VAL A 17 -9.02 -1.71 21.41
C VAL A 17 -7.65 -2.06 20.79
N VAL A 18 -7.63 -3.05 19.92
CA VAL A 18 -6.48 -3.31 19.06
C VAL A 18 -6.40 -2.15 18.06
N ILE A 19 -5.62 -1.16 18.40
CA ILE A 19 -5.26 -0.09 17.47
C ILE A 19 -4.37 -0.76 16.44
N PHE A 20 -4.93 -1.08 15.27
CA PHE A 20 -4.15 -1.35 14.08
C PHE A 20 -3.44 -0.04 13.70
N SER A 21 -2.32 0.25 14.37
CA SER A 21 -1.41 1.27 13.88
C SER A 21 -0.90 0.78 12.53
N SER A 22 -1.20 1.53 11.49
CA SER A 22 -0.88 1.29 10.09
C SER A 22 0.64 1.19 9.88
N TRP A 23 1.15 -0.01 9.99
CA TRP A 23 2.58 -0.33 9.87
C TRP A 23 3.01 -0.48 8.42
N GLY A 24 2.11 -0.80 7.49
CA GLY A 24 2.35 -0.91 6.05
C GLY A 24 2.75 0.39 5.33
N PHE A 25 2.93 1.49 6.05
CA PHE A 25 3.31 2.78 5.45
C PHE A 25 4.78 2.89 5.07
N SER A 26 5.68 2.10 5.69
CA SER A 26 7.11 2.16 5.40
C SER A 26 7.45 1.65 4.00
N PRO A 27 6.96 0.46 3.58
CA PRO A 27 7.20 -0.07 2.24
C PRO A 27 6.74 0.88 1.14
N HIS A 28 5.50 1.38 1.20
CA HIS A 28 4.97 2.28 0.17
C HIS A 28 5.75 3.58 0.02
N ARG A 29 6.22 4.17 1.13
CA ARG A 29 7.07 5.35 1.07
C ARG A 29 8.40 5.07 0.38
N GLU A 30 9.04 3.97 0.73
CA GLU A 30 10.31 3.60 0.15
C GLU A 30 10.18 3.17 -1.31
N LEU A 31 9.11 2.46 -1.70
CA LEU A 31 8.79 2.15 -3.09
C LEU A 31 8.78 3.41 -3.96
N HIS A 32 8.11 4.48 -3.50
CA HIS A 32 8.09 5.74 -4.24
C HIS A 32 9.48 6.38 -4.34
N ALA A 33 10.27 6.33 -3.26
CA ALA A 33 11.62 6.87 -3.29
C ALA A 33 12.53 6.12 -4.26
N VAL A 34 12.46 4.79 -4.27
CA VAL A 34 13.24 3.93 -5.17
C VAL A 34 12.77 4.09 -6.61
N ALA A 35 11.46 4.10 -6.86
CA ALA A 35 10.89 4.31 -8.20
C ALA A 35 11.38 5.62 -8.86
N ILE A 36 11.50 6.71 -8.08
CA ILE A 36 12.01 7.97 -8.61
C ILE A 36 13.43 7.82 -9.16
N THR A 37 14.28 6.98 -8.56
CA THR A 37 15.66 6.80 -9.01
C THR A 37 15.76 6.08 -10.36
N ALA A 38 14.71 5.37 -10.77
CA ALA A 38 14.65 4.65 -12.04
C ALA A 38 14.16 5.50 -13.22
N LEU A 39 13.66 6.71 -12.95
CA LEU A 39 13.07 7.58 -13.98
C LEU A 39 14.14 8.17 -14.90
N PRO A 40 13.86 8.29 -16.22
CA PRO A 40 14.77 8.95 -17.16
C PRO A 40 14.82 10.47 -16.94
N SER A 41 15.92 11.08 -17.41
CA SER A 41 16.26 12.49 -17.19
C SER A 41 15.10 13.49 -17.41
N PRO A 42 14.27 13.39 -18.46
CA PRO A 42 13.22 14.40 -18.69
C PRO A 42 12.19 14.50 -17.56
N VAL A 43 11.89 13.40 -16.87
CA VAL A 43 10.88 13.37 -15.80
C VAL A 43 11.50 13.26 -14.41
N PHE A 44 12.71 12.74 -14.31
CA PHE A 44 13.41 12.56 -13.02
C PHE A 44 13.45 13.84 -12.20
N GLY A 45 13.81 14.98 -12.81
CA GLY A 45 13.93 16.26 -12.10
C GLY A 45 12.64 16.69 -11.40
N PHE A 46 11.50 16.52 -12.06
CA PHE A 46 10.19 16.83 -11.50
C PHE A 46 9.88 15.94 -10.29
N PHE A 47 9.92 14.61 -10.47
CA PHE A 47 9.62 13.67 -9.40
C PHE A 47 10.61 13.78 -8.24
N LYS A 48 11.90 14.02 -8.53
CA LYS A 48 12.93 14.23 -7.49
C LYS A 48 12.67 15.48 -6.66
N THR A 49 12.24 16.57 -7.29
CA THR A 49 11.88 17.82 -6.58
C THR A 49 10.72 17.60 -5.61
N HIS A 50 9.75 16.75 -5.98
CA HIS A 50 8.56 16.43 -5.18
C HIS A 50 8.66 15.11 -4.42
N GLN A 51 9.85 14.50 -4.33
CA GLN A 51 10.05 13.18 -3.72
C GLN A 51 9.43 13.07 -2.32
N HIS A 52 9.69 14.05 -1.46
CA HIS A 52 9.18 13.98 -0.09
C HIS A 52 7.64 14.02 -0.06
N GLU A 53 7.01 14.87 -0.86
CA GLU A 53 5.55 14.95 -0.94
C GLU A 53 4.96 13.64 -1.47
N LEU A 54 5.54 13.06 -2.51
CA LEU A 54 5.11 11.76 -3.05
C LEU A 54 5.22 10.65 -2.03
N MET A 55 6.34 10.58 -1.30
CA MET A 55 6.53 9.61 -0.21
C MET A 55 5.48 9.78 0.89
N MET A 56 5.17 11.01 1.29
CA MET A 56 4.16 11.26 2.32
C MET A 56 2.75 10.93 1.85
N ARG A 57 2.42 11.21 0.58
CA ARG A 57 1.12 10.91 -0.04
C ARG A 57 0.95 9.44 -0.41
N SER A 58 2.03 8.66 -0.52
CA SER A 58 1.97 7.25 -0.93
C SER A 58 1.07 6.38 -0.06
N VAL A 59 0.74 6.84 1.14
CA VAL A 59 -0.12 6.14 2.11
C VAL A 59 -1.49 6.80 2.28
N ASP A 60 -1.81 7.81 1.48
CA ASP A 60 -3.10 8.52 1.60
C ASP A 60 -4.27 7.64 1.15
N ALA A 61 -4.04 6.71 0.20
CA ALA A 61 -5.03 5.73 -0.20
C ALA A 61 -5.46 4.84 0.99
N ASP A 62 -4.49 4.35 1.76
CA ASP A 62 -4.77 3.56 2.97
C ASP A 62 -5.56 4.34 4.03
N LYS A 63 -5.17 5.58 4.26
CA LYS A 63 -5.89 6.44 5.21
C LYS A 63 -7.34 6.66 4.79
N ARG A 64 -7.60 6.77 3.47
CA ARG A 64 -8.96 6.95 2.94
C ARG A 64 -9.88 5.73 3.14
N LYS A 65 -9.35 4.51 3.32
CA LYS A 65 -10.14 3.31 3.62
C LYS A 65 -11.06 3.48 4.83
N HIS A 66 -10.66 4.31 5.78
CA HIS A 66 -11.43 4.53 7.01
C HIS A 66 -12.63 5.48 6.83
N GLY A 67 -12.63 6.31 5.80
CA GLY A 67 -13.66 7.34 5.60
C GLY A 67 -14.41 7.24 4.26
N VAL A 68 -13.89 6.49 3.28
CA VAL A 68 -14.46 6.36 1.94
C VAL A 68 -14.79 4.90 1.66
N LYS A 69 -16.08 4.58 1.65
CA LYS A 69 -16.60 3.20 1.56
C LYS A 69 -16.02 2.39 0.39
N GLU A 70 -15.84 3.02 -0.77
CA GLU A 70 -15.38 2.35 -1.99
C GLU A 70 -13.85 2.29 -2.10
N GLU A 71 -13.12 2.99 -1.24
CA GLU A 71 -11.66 3.02 -1.31
C GLU A 71 -11.06 1.64 -1.04
N SER A 72 -11.58 0.91 -0.08
CA SER A 72 -11.06 -0.40 0.30
C SER A 72 -10.98 -1.38 -0.88
N ALA A 73 -12.00 -1.41 -1.73
CA ALA A 73 -12.05 -2.30 -2.89
C ALA A 73 -10.95 -2.04 -3.94
N LYS A 74 -10.34 -0.86 -3.94
CA LYS A 74 -9.30 -0.47 -4.91
C LYS A 74 -7.93 -1.10 -4.62
N HIS A 75 -7.75 -1.69 -3.44
CA HIS A 75 -6.47 -2.19 -2.95
C HIS A 75 -6.24 -3.68 -3.20
N TYR A 76 -7.27 -4.41 -3.63
CA TYR A 76 -7.18 -5.86 -3.79
C TYR A 76 -8.06 -6.36 -4.93
N ILE A 77 -7.89 -7.64 -5.25
CA ILE A 77 -8.77 -8.41 -6.10
C ILE A 77 -8.74 -9.89 -5.69
N ASP A 78 -9.90 -10.46 -5.35
CA ASP A 78 -10.05 -11.87 -4.97
C ASP A 78 -10.09 -12.76 -6.21
N ILE A 79 -8.95 -13.02 -6.85
CA ILE A 79 -8.85 -13.82 -8.09
C ILE A 79 -9.47 -15.21 -7.93
N ASP A 80 -9.36 -15.80 -6.75
CA ASP A 80 -9.90 -17.11 -6.39
C ASP A 80 -11.44 -17.20 -6.41
N HIS A 81 -12.14 -16.07 -6.47
CA HIS A 81 -13.60 -16.04 -6.64
C HIS A 81 -14.09 -16.07 -8.09
N TYR A 82 -13.18 -15.92 -9.04
CA TYR A 82 -13.56 -15.87 -10.46
C TYR A 82 -13.35 -17.23 -11.15
N SER A 83 -14.29 -18.17 -10.90
CA SER A 83 -14.19 -19.57 -11.37
C SER A 83 -14.13 -19.74 -12.90
N LYS A 84 -14.65 -18.78 -13.66
CA LYS A 84 -14.58 -18.73 -15.13
C LYS A 84 -13.29 -18.09 -15.61
N GLY A 85 -12.37 -17.74 -14.70
CA GLY A 85 -11.23 -16.89 -14.98
C GLY A 85 -11.65 -15.44 -15.18
N ILE A 86 -10.89 -14.52 -14.57
CA ILE A 86 -10.95 -13.10 -14.87
C ILE A 86 -9.64 -12.77 -15.58
N SER A 87 -9.73 -12.43 -16.83
CA SER A 87 -8.58 -12.16 -17.71
C SER A 87 -8.56 -10.68 -18.06
N PRO A 88 -7.50 -10.16 -18.70
CA PRO A 88 -7.50 -8.75 -19.07
C PRO A 88 -8.77 -8.34 -19.79
N CYS A 89 -9.69 -7.71 -19.06
CA CYS A 89 -10.96 -7.19 -19.56
C CYS A 89 -11.18 -5.77 -19.06
N GLY A 90 -11.92 -4.97 -19.84
CA GLY A 90 -12.34 -3.64 -19.46
C GLY A 90 -13.39 -3.69 -18.34
N TRP A 91 -13.56 -2.55 -17.65
CA TRP A 91 -14.53 -2.44 -16.57
C TRP A 91 -15.95 -2.82 -16.99
N TYR A 92 -16.44 -2.32 -18.14
CA TYR A 92 -17.78 -2.61 -18.62
C TYR A 92 -17.98 -4.09 -18.95
N GLU A 93 -17.02 -4.70 -19.60
CA GLU A 93 -17.02 -6.14 -19.91
C GLU A 93 -17.04 -6.99 -18.62
N ALA A 94 -16.25 -6.61 -17.63
CA ALA A 94 -16.25 -7.26 -16.32
C ALA A 94 -17.62 -7.12 -15.62
N CYS A 95 -18.26 -5.95 -15.69
CA CYS A 95 -19.60 -5.72 -15.12
C CYS A 95 -20.69 -6.56 -15.81
N GLU A 96 -20.57 -6.80 -17.12
CA GLU A 96 -21.47 -7.70 -17.85
C GLU A 96 -21.31 -9.16 -17.41
N LEU A 97 -20.10 -9.58 -17.10
CA LEU A 97 -19.79 -10.95 -16.68
C LEU A 97 -20.15 -11.24 -15.21
N TYR A 98 -19.96 -10.27 -14.31
CA TYR A 98 -19.98 -10.51 -12.87
C TYR A 98 -20.86 -9.54 -12.06
N SER A 99 -21.43 -8.53 -12.64
CA SER A 99 -22.08 -7.36 -12.03
C SER A 99 -21.10 -6.45 -11.26
N GLU A 100 -21.42 -5.15 -11.23
CA GLU A 100 -20.64 -4.14 -10.53
C GLU A 100 -20.54 -4.40 -9.01
N ASP A 101 -21.65 -4.77 -8.37
CA ASP A 101 -21.67 -5.07 -6.93
C ASP A 101 -20.75 -6.25 -6.58
N THR A 102 -20.72 -7.28 -7.43
CA THR A 102 -19.82 -8.42 -7.24
C THR A 102 -18.36 -8.01 -7.37
N LEU A 103 -18.03 -7.21 -8.39
CA LEU A 103 -16.67 -6.72 -8.60
C LEU A 103 -16.21 -5.86 -7.42
N ILE A 104 -17.02 -4.92 -6.96
CA ILE A 104 -16.70 -4.07 -5.81
C ILE A 104 -16.50 -4.92 -4.55
N ALA A 105 -17.36 -5.92 -4.32
CA ALA A 105 -17.24 -6.81 -3.17
C ALA A 105 -15.97 -7.69 -3.21
N ARG A 106 -15.46 -7.99 -4.40
CA ARG A 106 -14.27 -8.85 -4.62
C ARG A 106 -13.00 -8.09 -4.95
N GLY A 107 -13.07 -6.76 -4.94
CA GLY A 107 -11.94 -5.88 -5.22
C GLY A 107 -11.80 -5.50 -6.68
N ILE A 108 -11.40 -4.26 -6.90
CA ILE A 108 -11.34 -3.62 -8.22
C ILE A 108 -9.94 -3.05 -8.55
N LEU A 109 -8.90 -3.59 -7.94
CA LEU A 109 -7.53 -3.09 -8.07
C LEU A 109 -7.08 -2.88 -9.54
N PRO A 110 -7.23 -3.84 -10.48
CA PRO A 110 -6.74 -3.65 -11.85
C PRO A 110 -7.39 -2.46 -12.56
N TRP A 111 -8.70 -2.32 -12.44
CA TRP A 111 -9.44 -1.22 -13.05
C TRP A 111 -9.22 0.12 -12.34
N SER A 112 -8.89 0.09 -11.05
CA SER A 112 -8.51 1.28 -10.29
C SER A 112 -7.17 1.83 -10.79
N ILE A 113 -6.18 0.96 -11.03
CA ILE A 113 -4.88 1.35 -11.61
C ILE A 113 -5.10 1.95 -12.99
N GLU A 114 -5.85 1.30 -13.88
CA GLU A 114 -6.13 1.80 -15.23
C GLU A 114 -6.83 3.16 -15.20
N ARG A 115 -7.82 3.33 -14.31
CA ARG A 115 -8.55 4.60 -14.17
C ARG A 115 -7.65 5.72 -13.69
N VAL A 116 -6.85 5.48 -12.65
CA VAL A 116 -5.95 6.51 -12.10
C VAL A 116 -4.84 6.84 -13.09
N TYR A 117 -4.34 5.86 -13.84
CA TYR A 117 -3.40 6.08 -14.95
C TYR A 117 -3.97 7.05 -15.98
N ASN A 118 -5.17 6.78 -16.50
CA ASN A 118 -5.82 7.63 -17.49
C ASN A 118 -6.07 9.05 -16.97
N GLN A 119 -6.44 9.20 -15.69
CA GLN A 119 -6.57 10.50 -15.05
C GLN A 119 -5.21 11.22 -14.95
N LEU A 120 -4.14 10.49 -14.64
CA LEU A 120 -2.79 11.06 -14.57
C LEU A 120 -2.31 11.55 -15.94
N VAL A 121 -2.57 10.79 -17.02
CA VAL A 121 -2.28 11.21 -18.40
C VAL A 121 -2.99 12.53 -18.72
N ILE A 122 -4.29 12.65 -18.41
CA ILE A 122 -5.07 13.87 -18.64
C ILE A 122 -4.50 15.05 -17.83
N GLU A 123 -4.19 14.85 -16.55
CA GLU A 123 -3.66 15.94 -15.73
C GLU A 123 -2.24 16.36 -16.15
N MET A 124 -1.40 15.42 -16.58
CA MET A 124 -0.08 15.72 -17.13
C MET A 124 -0.17 16.46 -18.48
N SER A 125 -1.10 16.08 -19.36
CA SER A 125 -1.28 16.76 -20.65
C SER A 125 -1.71 18.23 -20.50
N ASN A 126 -2.34 18.58 -19.38
CA ASN A 126 -2.69 19.94 -19.02
C ASN A 126 -1.51 20.76 -18.46
N CYS A 127 -0.37 20.11 -18.15
CA CYS A 127 0.82 20.82 -17.70
C CYS A 127 1.46 21.57 -18.87
N GLY A 128 1.81 22.86 -18.64
CA GLY A 128 2.44 23.69 -19.68
C GLY A 128 1.47 24.43 -20.60
N VAL A 129 0.17 24.22 -20.48
CA VAL A 129 -0.85 25.08 -21.09
C VAL A 129 -0.96 26.37 -20.27
N GLN A 130 -1.28 27.49 -20.92
CA GLN A 130 -1.09 28.86 -20.42
C GLN A 130 -1.75 29.22 -19.07
N ASP A 131 -2.53 28.31 -18.47
CA ASP A 131 -3.21 28.47 -17.18
C ASP A 131 -3.00 27.25 -16.23
N SER A 132 -1.90 26.51 -16.37
CA SER A 132 -1.61 25.40 -15.45
C SER A 132 -1.39 25.94 -14.03
N SER A 133 -2.39 25.71 -13.18
CA SER A 133 -2.45 26.22 -11.82
C SER A 133 -1.72 25.29 -10.83
N ALA A 134 -1.36 25.84 -9.66
CA ALA A 134 -0.87 25.03 -8.53
C ALA A 134 -1.83 23.86 -8.18
N ALA A 135 -3.12 24.00 -8.49
CA ALA A 135 -4.11 22.96 -8.33
C ALA A 135 -3.88 21.76 -9.28
N ASN A 136 -3.45 22.01 -10.53
CA ASN A 136 -3.11 20.92 -11.46
C ASN A 136 -1.90 20.13 -10.96
N LEU A 137 -0.83 20.82 -10.54
CA LEU A 137 0.33 20.17 -9.94
C LEU A 137 -0.06 19.28 -8.74
N THR A 138 -0.90 19.80 -7.86
CA THR A 138 -1.37 19.03 -6.70
C THR A 138 -2.12 17.76 -7.13
N ARG A 139 -2.92 17.82 -8.21
CA ARG A 139 -3.62 16.65 -8.76
C ARG A 139 -2.64 15.65 -9.38
N VAL A 140 -1.65 16.11 -10.15
CA VAL A 140 -0.60 15.24 -10.71
C VAL A 140 0.12 14.49 -9.59
N LEU A 141 0.57 15.18 -8.54
CA LEU A 141 1.28 14.55 -7.42
C LEU A 141 0.38 13.57 -6.65
N LYS A 142 -0.89 13.94 -6.41
CA LYS A 142 -1.85 13.04 -5.77
C LYS A 142 -2.09 11.78 -6.58
N LEU A 143 -2.38 11.91 -7.87
CA LEU A 143 -2.63 10.77 -8.74
C LEU A 143 -1.39 9.89 -8.92
N SER A 144 -0.19 10.49 -9.00
CA SER A 144 1.06 9.74 -9.03
C SER A 144 1.27 8.94 -7.76
N ALA A 145 0.98 9.51 -6.59
CA ALA A 145 1.10 8.82 -5.32
C ALA A 145 0.07 7.70 -5.17
N ASP A 146 -1.20 7.94 -5.50
CA ASP A 146 -2.27 6.93 -5.47
C ASP A 146 -1.95 5.78 -6.44
N LEU A 147 -1.50 6.09 -7.65
CA LEU A 147 -1.14 5.11 -8.67
C LEU A 147 0.04 4.24 -8.21
N GLY A 148 1.08 4.86 -7.65
CA GLY A 148 2.22 4.15 -7.08
C GLY A 148 1.81 3.23 -5.92
N HIS A 149 0.89 3.66 -5.06
CA HIS A 149 0.34 2.84 -3.99
C HIS A 149 -0.35 1.58 -4.54
N TYR A 150 -1.31 1.73 -5.45
CA TYR A 150 -2.04 0.58 -6.02
C TYR A 150 -1.14 -0.36 -6.83
N ILE A 151 -0.07 0.15 -7.47
CA ILE A 151 0.93 -0.71 -8.12
C ILE A 151 1.72 -1.49 -7.06
N GLY A 152 2.06 -0.88 -5.93
CA GLY A 152 2.63 -1.58 -4.79
C GLY A 152 1.75 -2.76 -4.38
N ASP A 153 0.46 -2.50 -4.11
CA ASP A 153 -0.53 -3.52 -3.74
C ASP A 153 -0.64 -4.64 -4.78
N ALA A 154 -0.59 -4.30 -6.09
CA ALA A 154 -0.64 -5.28 -7.17
C ALA A 154 0.56 -6.25 -7.19
N HIS A 155 1.67 -5.91 -6.51
CA HIS A 155 2.84 -6.77 -6.36
C HIS A 155 2.85 -7.59 -5.07
N VAL A 156 1.91 -7.37 -4.15
CA VAL A 156 1.73 -8.17 -2.93
C VAL A 156 0.84 -9.38 -3.25
N PRO A 157 1.34 -10.63 -3.09
CA PRO A 157 0.54 -11.83 -3.35
C PRO A 157 -0.80 -11.84 -2.62
N LEU A 158 -0.81 -11.45 -1.36
CA LEU A 158 -1.99 -11.51 -0.50
C LEU A 158 -3.09 -10.50 -0.87
N HIS A 159 -2.79 -9.44 -1.63
CA HIS A 159 -3.81 -8.57 -2.21
C HIS A 159 -4.57 -9.19 -3.40
N THR A 160 -4.25 -10.43 -3.78
CA THR A 160 -4.87 -11.10 -4.92
C THR A 160 -5.73 -12.31 -4.54
N SER A 161 -5.98 -12.53 -3.24
CA SER A 161 -6.70 -13.69 -2.71
C SER A 161 -7.66 -13.31 -1.60
N SER A 162 -8.83 -13.97 -1.57
CA SER A 162 -9.77 -13.87 -0.47
C SER A 162 -9.20 -14.35 0.88
N ASN A 163 -8.16 -15.19 0.86
CA ASN A 163 -7.42 -15.60 2.06
C ASN A 163 -6.28 -14.63 2.41
N TYR A 164 -6.49 -13.35 2.13
CA TYR A 164 -5.47 -12.29 2.24
C TYR A 164 -4.76 -12.23 3.60
N ASN A 165 -5.43 -12.56 4.70
CA ASN A 165 -4.86 -12.53 6.05
C ASN A 165 -4.67 -13.92 6.67
N GLY A 166 -4.77 -15.00 5.85
CA GLY A 166 -4.62 -16.37 6.32
C GLY A 166 -5.82 -16.88 7.15
N GLN A 167 -6.93 -16.16 7.17
CA GLN A 167 -8.12 -16.49 7.98
C GLN A 167 -8.77 -17.80 7.58
N LEU A 168 -8.64 -18.23 6.33
CA LEU A 168 -9.17 -19.51 5.84
C LEU A 168 -8.22 -20.69 6.10
N THR A 169 -6.97 -20.42 6.49
CA THR A 169 -5.93 -21.44 6.69
C THR A 169 -5.36 -21.45 8.11
N GLY A 170 -5.94 -20.67 9.04
CA GLY A 170 -5.48 -20.58 10.43
C GLY A 170 -4.16 -19.78 10.60
N GLN A 171 -3.78 -18.96 9.62
CA GLN A 171 -2.55 -18.19 9.57
C GLN A 171 -2.82 -16.68 9.72
N THR A 172 -3.81 -16.32 10.57
CA THR A 172 -4.24 -14.93 10.77
C THR A 172 -3.06 -14.04 11.15
N GLY A 173 -2.91 -12.93 10.41
CA GLY A 173 -1.81 -11.98 10.58
C GLY A 173 -0.72 -12.11 9.51
N ILE A 174 -0.80 -13.09 8.62
CA ILE A 174 0.21 -13.33 7.58
C ILE A 174 0.38 -12.14 6.63
N HIS A 175 -0.68 -11.36 6.44
CA HIS A 175 -0.62 -10.16 5.60
C HIS A 175 0.40 -9.14 6.15
N ALA A 176 0.23 -8.75 7.41
CA ALA A 176 1.17 -7.85 8.07
C ALA A 176 2.56 -8.48 8.25
N LEU A 177 2.61 -9.80 8.47
CA LEU A 177 3.88 -10.53 8.54
C LEU A 177 4.66 -10.36 7.23
N TRP A 178 4.06 -10.67 6.08
CA TRP A 178 4.73 -10.63 4.78
C TRP A 178 5.08 -9.20 4.33
N GLU A 179 4.09 -8.31 4.32
CA GLU A 179 4.21 -6.97 3.74
C GLU A 179 4.98 -6.00 4.63
N THR A 180 4.92 -6.19 5.96
CA THR A 180 5.51 -5.25 6.91
C THR A 180 6.69 -5.85 7.67
N HIS A 181 6.47 -6.94 8.39
CA HIS A 181 7.47 -7.41 9.35
C HIS A 181 8.67 -8.07 8.66
N VAL A 182 8.43 -8.92 7.65
CA VAL A 182 9.50 -9.50 6.84
C VAL A 182 10.26 -8.40 6.10
N TYR A 183 9.54 -7.45 5.50
CA TYR A 183 10.16 -6.31 4.85
C TYR A 183 11.06 -5.50 5.81
N GLU A 184 10.54 -5.09 6.97
CA GLU A 184 11.30 -4.29 7.95
C GLU A 184 12.53 -5.03 8.49
N THR A 185 12.45 -6.36 8.64
CA THR A 185 13.54 -7.21 9.13
C THR A 185 14.61 -7.42 8.05
N SER A 186 14.23 -7.72 6.81
CA SER A 186 15.15 -8.06 5.74
C SER A 186 15.72 -6.85 4.99
N ARG A 187 14.97 -5.75 4.90
CA ARG A 187 15.34 -4.56 4.12
C ARG A 187 16.73 -3.99 4.40
N PRO A 188 17.23 -3.94 5.65
CA PRO A 188 18.58 -3.44 5.94
C PRO A 188 19.71 -4.25 5.29
N TYR A 189 19.45 -5.48 4.88
CA TYR A 189 20.43 -6.42 4.31
C TYR A 189 20.34 -6.51 2.78
N TRP A 190 19.37 -5.83 2.15
CA TRP A 190 19.21 -5.88 0.69
C TRP A 190 20.32 -5.10 -0.01
N ILE A 191 20.90 -5.73 -1.01
CA ILE A 191 21.80 -5.07 -1.93
C ILE A 191 20.95 -4.37 -2.98
N GLY A 192 21.11 -3.04 -3.12
CA GLY A 192 20.33 -2.25 -4.07
C GLY A 192 20.42 -2.82 -5.48
N GLN A 193 19.25 -3.04 -6.11
CA GLN A 193 19.16 -3.50 -7.49
C GLN A 193 19.03 -2.29 -8.43
N ARG A 194 19.66 -2.38 -9.59
CA ARG A 194 19.45 -1.41 -10.66
C ARG A 194 18.12 -1.71 -11.34
N ILE A 195 17.22 -0.74 -11.30
CA ILE A 195 15.93 -0.77 -12.01
C ILE A 195 15.86 0.42 -12.96
N GLU A 196 15.15 0.27 -14.07
CA GLU A 196 14.97 1.29 -15.09
C GLU A 196 13.51 1.39 -15.50
N ALA A 197 12.99 2.60 -15.63
CA ALA A 197 11.65 2.82 -16.14
C ALA A 197 11.59 2.49 -17.64
N VAL A 198 10.62 1.69 -18.04
CA VAL A 198 10.34 1.35 -19.44
C VAL A 198 8.95 1.84 -19.84
N TYR A 199 8.78 2.22 -21.13
CA TYR A 199 7.46 2.56 -21.62
C TYR A 199 6.59 1.30 -21.76
N ILE A 200 5.36 1.38 -21.27
CA ILE A 200 4.38 0.30 -21.28
C ILE A 200 3.28 0.66 -22.28
N PRO A 201 3.24 0.00 -23.46
CA PRO A 201 2.30 0.35 -24.52
C PRO A 201 0.86 -0.10 -24.22
N ASP A 202 0.67 -1.07 -23.35
CA ASP A 202 -0.64 -1.59 -22.96
C ASP A 202 -0.70 -1.76 -21.43
N ILE A 203 -1.18 -0.72 -20.78
CA ILE A 203 -1.30 -0.66 -19.31
C ILE A 203 -2.22 -1.74 -18.76
N ARG A 204 -3.35 -2.02 -19.43
CA ARG A 204 -4.29 -3.04 -18.96
C ARG A 204 -3.65 -4.41 -18.91
N ASN A 205 -3.10 -4.87 -20.01
CA ASN A 205 -2.44 -6.17 -20.09
C ASN A 205 -1.24 -6.26 -19.13
N TRP A 206 -0.50 -5.17 -18.99
CA TRP A 206 0.62 -5.11 -18.06
C TRP A 206 0.15 -5.27 -16.60
N VAL A 207 -0.85 -4.51 -16.17
CA VAL A 207 -1.42 -4.58 -14.79
C VAL A 207 -1.91 -5.99 -14.48
N TRP A 208 -2.69 -6.58 -15.39
CA TRP A 208 -3.17 -7.95 -15.20
C TRP A 208 -2.05 -8.97 -15.11
N SER A 209 -0.99 -8.80 -15.91
CA SER A 209 0.20 -9.68 -15.85
C SER A 209 0.88 -9.61 -14.48
N ARG A 210 0.96 -8.40 -13.85
CA ARG A 210 1.53 -8.23 -12.50
C ARG A 210 0.66 -8.87 -11.42
N ILE A 211 -0.64 -8.66 -11.48
CA ILE A 211 -1.61 -9.26 -10.56
C ILE A 211 -1.59 -10.79 -10.66
N MET A 212 -1.61 -11.36 -11.86
CA MET A 212 -1.55 -12.81 -12.03
C MET A 212 -0.22 -13.41 -11.58
N SER A 213 0.88 -12.71 -11.81
CA SER A 213 2.19 -13.06 -11.26
C SER A 213 2.18 -13.07 -9.73
N SER A 214 1.56 -12.07 -9.08
CA SER A 214 1.39 -12.03 -7.63
C SER A 214 0.51 -13.17 -7.14
N HIS A 215 -0.63 -13.41 -7.79
CA HIS A 215 -1.55 -14.48 -7.43
C HIS A 215 -0.90 -15.86 -7.47
N SER A 216 -0.04 -16.10 -8.45
CA SER A 216 0.70 -17.38 -8.55
C SER A 216 1.56 -17.68 -7.33
N LYS A 217 1.93 -16.67 -6.54
CA LYS A 217 2.76 -16.77 -5.33
C LYS A 217 1.96 -17.00 -4.04
N VAL A 218 0.64 -16.83 -4.05
CA VAL A 218 -0.20 -16.94 -2.84
C VAL A 218 -0.01 -18.29 -2.14
N LYS A 219 -0.01 -19.38 -2.89
CA LYS A 219 0.15 -20.72 -2.31
C LYS A 219 1.52 -20.91 -1.66
N GLU A 220 2.57 -20.38 -2.27
CA GLU A 220 3.93 -20.44 -1.75
C GLU A 220 4.06 -19.63 -0.46
N VAL A 221 3.51 -18.40 -0.43
CA VAL A 221 3.47 -17.53 0.76
C VAL A 221 2.81 -18.24 1.94
N LEU A 222 1.62 -18.81 1.74
CA LEU A 222 0.90 -19.55 2.79
C LEU A 222 1.60 -20.84 3.20
N TYR A 223 2.14 -21.58 2.23
CA TYR A 223 2.80 -22.87 2.50
C TYR A 223 4.10 -22.69 3.29
N MET A 224 4.96 -21.77 2.90
CA MET A 224 6.24 -21.56 3.57
C MET A 224 6.08 -21.01 5.00
N GLU A 225 5.11 -20.14 5.25
CA GLU A 225 4.80 -19.70 6.62
C GLU A 225 4.42 -20.91 7.51
N ARG A 226 3.60 -21.83 7.01
CA ARG A 226 3.22 -23.04 7.74
C ARG A 226 4.43 -23.95 7.97
N VAL A 227 5.26 -24.15 6.97
CA VAL A 227 6.49 -24.97 7.07
C VAL A 227 7.40 -24.46 8.19
N VAL A 228 7.61 -23.14 8.24
CA VAL A 228 8.46 -22.55 9.29
C VAL A 228 7.78 -22.66 10.66
N ARG A 229 6.49 -22.41 10.75
CA ARG A 229 5.72 -22.44 12.01
C ARG A 229 5.64 -23.83 12.64
N GLU A 230 5.47 -24.88 11.84
CA GLU A 230 5.22 -26.26 12.29
C GLU A 230 6.49 -27.09 12.40
N ARG A 231 7.64 -26.56 12.05
CA ARG A 231 8.92 -27.24 12.10
C ARG A 231 9.35 -27.51 13.56
N GLU A 232 9.96 -28.68 13.83
CA GLU A 232 10.58 -28.94 15.12
C GLU A 232 11.70 -27.93 15.42
N GLY A 233 11.65 -27.33 16.59
CA GLY A 233 12.56 -26.27 16.99
C GLY A 233 12.31 -24.92 16.31
N ALA A 234 11.11 -24.71 15.75
CA ALA A 234 10.71 -23.42 15.19
C ALA A 234 10.79 -22.30 16.23
N PRO A 235 11.18 -21.08 15.83
CA PRO A 235 11.12 -19.93 16.70
C PRO A 235 9.68 -19.58 17.07
N ASP A 236 9.48 -18.93 18.21
CA ASP A 236 8.18 -18.39 18.57
C ASP A 236 7.72 -17.40 17.50
N VAL A 237 6.50 -17.60 16.97
CA VAL A 237 5.92 -16.72 15.95
C VAL A 237 5.71 -15.31 16.51
N TRP A 238 5.27 -15.23 17.76
CA TRP A 238 4.86 -13.96 18.37
C TRP A 238 5.72 -13.61 19.58
N GLY A 239 6.16 -12.38 19.63
CA GLY A 239 6.89 -11.81 20.76
C GLY A 239 6.40 -10.41 21.12
N TYR A 240 6.69 -9.99 22.36
CA TYR A 240 6.37 -8.64 22.80
C TYR A 240 7.49 -7.67 22.46
N ARG A 241 7.15 -6.60 21.75
CA ARG A 241 8.09 -5.52 21.42
C ARG A 241 7.58 -4.18 21.94
N THR A 242 8.45 -3.45 22.62
CA THR A 242 8.13 -2.10 23.07
C THR A 242 8.41 -1.10 21.97
N ARG A 243 7.42 -0.25 21.64
CA ARG A 243 7.59 0.91 20.78
C ARG A 243 7.12 2.15 21.53
N GLY A 244 8.06 3.02 21.86
CA GLY A 244 7.78 4.18 22.70
C GLY A 244 7.18 3.74 24.04
N ARG A 245 5.88 4.06 24.27
CA ARG A 245 5.13 3.67 25.48
C ARG A 245 4.20 2.47 25.28
N THR A 246 4.16 1.88 24.09
CA THR A 246 3.23 0.80 23.78
C THR A 246 3.99 -0.53 23.70
N LEU A 247 3.47 -1.54 24.38
CA LEU A 247 3.89 -2.94 24.24
C LEU A 247 2.96 -3.61 23.23
N SER A 248 3.51 -4.09 22.11
CA SER A 248 2.76 -4.73 21.04
C SER A 248 3.21 -6.17 20.87
N LEU A 249 2.25 -7.07 20.62
CA LEU A 249 2.51 -8.43 20.22
C LEU A 249 2.70 -8.43 18.70
N ILE A 250 3.90 -8.75 18.26
CA ILE A 250 4.28 -8.76 16.84
C ILE A 250 5.07 -10.04 16.52
N PRO A 251 5.23 -10.41 15.24
CA PRO A 251 6.13 -11.49 14.87
C PRO A 251 7.56 -11.25 15.40
N THR A 252 8.20 -12.32 15.85
CA THR A 252 9.60 -12.25 16.29
C THR A 252 10.53 -12.02 15.12
N GLN A 253 11.70 -11.47 15.39
CA GLN A 253 12.70 -11.24 14.35
C GLN A 253 13.17 -12.57 13.76
N GLU A 254 13.43 -13.56 14.59
CA GLU A 254 13.87 -14.89 14.21
C GLU A 254 12.85 -15.56 13.28
N PHE A 255 11.55 -15.47 13.59
CA PHE A 255 10.52 -16.02 12.73
C PHE A 255 10.46 -15.29 11.37
N CYS A 256 10.58 -13.96 11.38
CA CYS A 256 10.60 -13.16 10.13
C CYS A 256 11.81 -13.53 9.25
N GLU A 257 13.01 -13.70 9.83
CA GLU A 257 14.22 -14.09 9.12
C GLU A 257 14.08 -15.45 8.49
N GLU A 258 13.67 -16.47 9.25
CA GLU A 258 13.50 -17.82 8.73
C GLU A 258 12.39 -17.93 7.68
N TYR A 259 11.31 -17.18 7.86
CA TYR A 259 10.25 -17.13 6.86
C TYR A 259 10.73 -16.45 5.57
N ASN A 260 11.48 -15.35 5.68
CA ASN A 260 12.10 -14.69 4.53
C ASN A 260 13.07 -15.63 3.78
N ASP A 261 13.90 -16.34 4.50
CA ASP A 261 14.84 -17.32 3.92
C ASP A 261 14.09 -18.43 3.18
N SER A 262 12.98 -18.93 3.76
CA SER A 262 12.16 -19.96 3.12
C SER A 262 11.46 -19.48 1.85
N LEU A 263 11.19 -18.17 1.74
CA LEU A 263 10.63 -17.52 0.55
C LEU A 263 11.68 -17.27 -0.55
N GLY A 264 12.96 -17.51 -0.29
CA GLY A 264 14.04 -17.41 -1.29
C GLY A 264 14.21 -16.00 -1.89
N GLY A 265 13.97 -14.94 -1.10
CA GLY A 265 14.11 -13.55 -1.54
C GLY A 265 12.88 -12.98 -2.25
N MET A 266 11.74 -13.67 -2.19
CA MET A 266 10.50 -13.22 -2.86
C MET A 266 10.10 -11.80 -2.46
N VAL A 267 10.22 -11.42 -1.18
CA VAL A 267 9.80 -10.09 -0.70
C VAL A 267 10.64 -9.00 -1.35
N GLU A 268 11.97 -9.19 -1.43
CA GLU A 268 12.89 -8.28 -2.13
C GLU A 268 12.58 -8.21 -3.63
N GLU A 269 12.42 -9.35 -4.29
CA GLU A 269 12.06 -9.42 -5.72
C GLU A 269 10.79 -8.61 -6.00
N ARG A 270 9.71 -8.85 -5.24
CA ARG A 270 8.42 -8.18 -5.41
C ARG A 270 8.52 -6.69 -5.14
N PHE A 271 9.33 -6.27 -4.18
CA PHE A 271 9.59 -4.85 -3.89
C PHE A 271 10.25 -4.14 -5.09
N TYR A 272 11.33 -4.71 -5.65
CA TYR A 272 12.00 -4.07 -6.80
C TYR A 272 11.16 -4.10 -8.06
N MET A 273 10.40 -5.17 -8.31
CA MET A 273 9.42 -5.23 -9.40
C MET A 273 8.33 -4.16 -9.25
N ALA A 274 7.85 -3.91 -8.03
CA ALA A 274 6.89 -2.85 -7.74
C ALA A 274 7.49 -1.46 -8.00
N ALA A 275 8.71 -1.20 -7.53
CA ALA A 275 9.39 0.07 -7.74
C ALA A 275 9.65 0.36 -9.22
N GLU A 276 10.11 -0.63 -9.99
CA GLU A 276 10.27 -0.53 -11.44
C GLU A 276 8.92 -0.30 -12.14
N GLY A 277 7.88 -1.02 -11.71
CA GLY A 277 6.51 -0.85 -12.22
C GLY A 277 5.97 0.55 -11.98
N ILE A 278 6.15 1.11 -10.78
CA ILE A 278 5.75 2.48 -10.46
C ILE A 278 6.46 3.48 -11.38
N ALA A 279 7.78 3.36 -11.51
CA ALA A 279 8.56 4.23 -12.38
C ALA A 279 8.12 4.13 -13.84
N SER A 280 7.91 2.89 -14.34
CA SER A 280 7.49 2.63 -15.72
C SER A 280 6.10 3.20 -16.01
N VAL A 281 5.16 3.09 -15.08
CA VAL A 281 3.80 3.62 -15.26
C VAL A 281 3.79 5.15 -15.18
N TRP A 282 4.57 5.77 -14.30
CA TRP A 282 4.72 7.22 -14.29
C TRP A 282 5.36 7.74 -15.59
N TYR A 283 6.40 7.06 -16.06
CA TYR A 283 7.06 7.39 -17.33
C TYR A 283 6.11 7.24 -18.51
N SER A 284 5.34 6.15 -18.56
CA SER A 284 4.36 5.90 -19.61
C SER A 284 3.26 6.96 -19.62
N ALA A 285 2.73 7.34 -18.46
CA ALA A 285 1.74 8.39 -18.34
C ALA A 285 2.27 9.75 -18.86
N TRP A 286 3.54 10.05 -18.61
CA TRP A 286 4.18 11.25 -19.13
C TRP A 286 4.34 11.21 -20.66
N VAL A 287 4.74 10.05 -21.23
CA VAL A 287 4.85 9.87 -22.68
C VAL A 287 3.49 10.01 -23.34
N ASP A 288 2.46 9.31 -22.82
CA ASP A 288 1.10 9.33 -23.34
C ASP A 288 0.43 10.70 -23.21
N ALA A 289 0.86 11.51 -22.24
CA ALA A 289 0.47 12.91 -22.10
C ALA A 289 1.12 13.85 -23.13
N GLY A 290 1.95 13.33 -24.04
CA GLY A 290 2.68 14.12 -25.03
C GLY A 290 4.01 14.67 -24.53
N ALA A 291 4.58 14.10 -23.49
CA ALA A 291 5.86 14.44 -22.88
C ALA A 291 5.98 15.93 -22.48
N PRO A 292 5.00 16.46 -21.74
CA PRO A 292 4.98 17.89 -21.39
C PRO A 292 6.14 18.28 -20.46
N ASP A 293 6.51 19.56 -20.48
CA ASP A 293 7.43 20.11 -19.49
C ASP A 293 6.69 20.29 -18.14
N LEU A 294 6.84 19.33 -17.24
CA LEU A 294 6.19 19.35 -15.93
C LEU A 294 6.70 20.46 -15.00
N HIS A 295 7.81 21.16 -15.35
CA HIS A 295 8.33 22.30 -14.58
C HIS A 295 7.68 23.62 -14.97
N LYS A 296 7.01 23.70 -16.12
CA LYS A 296 6.28 24.91 -16.52
C LYS A 296 5.06 25.09 -15.63
N GLY A 297 5.01 26.21 -14.93
CA GLY A 297 3.94 26.54 -13.98
C GLY A 297 4.32 26.34 -12.52
N LEU A 298 5.48 25.79 -12.22
CA LEU A 298 5.99 25.75 -10.85
C LEU A 298 6.46 27.16 -10.46
N THR A 299 5.64 27.88 -9.70
CA THR A 299 6.15 28.95 -8.86
C THR A 299 7.19 28.33 -7.92
N LYS A 300 8.35 28.99 -7.75
CA LYS A 300 9.44 28.55 -6.85
C LYS A 300 8.83 27.97 -5.57
N PRO A 301 9.24 26.77 -5.15
CA PRO A 301 8.70 26.17 -3.94
C PRO A 301 8.84 27.18 -2.80
N LYS A 302 7.74 27.47 -2.09
CA LYS A 302 7.80 28.27 -0.87
C LYS A 302 8.92 27.69 -0.02
N LYS A 303 9.89 28.50 0.40
CA LYS A 303 10.95 28.05 1.33
C LYS A 303 10.28 27.24 2.44
N ARG A 304 10.53 25.97 2.47
CA ARG A 304 9.93 25.04 3.45
C ARG A 304 10.45 25.45 4.82
N ASN A 305 9.54 25.75 5.72
CA ASN A 305 9.88 25.89 7.12
C ASN A 305 9.77 24.49 7.74
N VAL A 306 10.90 23.77 7.77
CA VAL A 306 11.02 22.41 8.31
C VAL A 306 10.42 22.31 9.74
N ILE A 307 10.53 23.42 10.49
CA ILE A 307 9.98 23.48 11.87
C ILE A 307 8.45 23.49 11.84
N SER A 308 7.82 24.23 10.90
CA SER A 308 6.35 24.24 10.80
C SER A 308 5.79 22.90 10.32
N GLU A 309 6.52 22.17 9.47
CA GLU A 309 6.13 20.85 9.00
C GLU A 309 6.26 19.80 10.11
N LEU A 310 7.32 19.85 10.90
CA LEU A 310 7.47 19.02 12.10
C LEU A 310 6.38 19.31 13.12
N VAL A 311 6.06 20.59 13.36
CA VAL A 311 4.98 20.99 14.26
C VAL A 311 3.62 20.49 13.74
N HIS A 312 3.35 20.63 12.44
CA HIS A 312 2.12 20.12 11.83
C HIS A 312 2.03 18.59 11.89
N PHE A 313 3.13 17.89 11.63
CA PHE A 313 3.23 16.43 11.77
C PHE A 313 2.94 15.98 13.20
N PHE A 314 3.51 16.64 14.19
CA PHE A 314 3.24 16.34 15.60
C PHE A 314 1.81 16.73 16.02
N GLN A 315 1.28 17.85 15.52
CA GLN A 315 -0.10 18.28 15.80
C GLN A 315 -1.13 17.31 15.18
N GLU A 316 -0.94 16.83 13.95
CA GLU A 316 -1.81 15.81 13.36
C GLU A 316 -1.76 14.48 14.13
N GLN A 317 -0.59 14.08 14.61
CA GLN A 317 -0.47 12.90 15.46
C GLN A 317 -1.22 13.06 16.81
N PHE A 318 -1.19 14.28 17.40
CA PHE A 318 -1.87 14.55 18.66
C PHE A 318 -3.37 14.79 18.49
N LEU A 319 -3.82 15.38 17.37
CA LEU A 319 -5.25 15.62 17.10
C LEU A 319 -5.96 14.31 16.73
N ASN A 320 -5.35 13.43 15.94
CA ASN A 320 -5.87 12.10 15.68
C ASN A 320 -5.98 11.22 16.94
N GLN A 321 -5.14 11.47 17.97
CA GLN A 321 -5.30 10.81 19.26
C GLN A 321 -6.47 11.36 20.09
N LYS A 322 -6.83 12.64 19.94
CA LYS A 322 -7.96 13.25 20.65
C LYS A 322 -9.31 12.85 20.05
N GLU A 323 -9.43 12.84 18.72
CA GLU A 323 -10.68 12.40 18.05
C GLU A 323 -11.01 10.92 18.29
N LEU A 324 -9.99 10.07 18.49
CA LEU A 324 -10.21 8.66 18.85
C LEU A 324 -10.64 8.45 20.32
N VAL A 325 -10.44 9.43 21.19
CA VAL A 325 -10.87 9.36 22.59
C VAL A 325 -12.29 9.93 22.77
N GLU A 326 -12.73 10.82 21.87
CA GLU A 326 -14.09 11.43 21.93
C GLU A 326 -15.14 10.66 21.10
N ALA A 327 -14.76 9.66 20.30
CA ALA A 327 -15.66 8.87 19.47
C ALA A 327 -16.13 7.55 20.12
N ASP A 328 -16.28 7.50 21.45
CA ASP A 328 -16.96 6.40 22.13
C ASP A 328 -18.36 6.85 22.60
N PRO A 329 -19.41 6.60 21.83
CA PRO A 329 -20.78 6.78 22.31
C PRO A 329 -21.29 5.44 22.85
N LYS A 330 -21.42 5.36 24.17
CA LYS A 330 -22.36 4.51 24.94
C LYS A 330 -22.72 3.14 24.41
#